data_a9b762de5ce626262017a4b8154da477
#
_entry.id   a9b762de5ce626262017a4b8154da477
#
_cell.length_a   1.000
_cell.length_b   1.000
_cell.length_c   1.000
_cell.angle_alpha   90.00
_cell.angle_beta   90.00
_cell.angle_gamma   90.00
#
_symmetry.space_group_name_H-M   'P 1'
#
loop_
_entity.id
_entity.type
_entity.pdbx_description
1 polymer ?
#
loop_
_entity_poly.entity_id
_entity_poly.type
_entity_poly.pdbx_seq_one_letter_code
_entity_poly.pdbx_strand_id
1 'polypeptide(L)'
;MVEAVEKCGPNVMVWQVVTGETRWYIVGAYIAPADEGAMETVVKAIRRRPPGAELMVAGDLNADILAPEGRRAESIATDLATEGLEDMAQHFMPRGRRWCWDRRTWEMRRKGQVVRSRTD
;
A
#
# COMPACT_ATOMS: atom_id res chain seq x y z
N MET A 1 -6.49 -10.83 18.31
CA MET A 1 -5.95 -12.20 18.13
C MET A 1 -5.69 -12.48 16.68
N VAL A 2 -4.52 -12.97 16.36
CA VAL A 2 -4.18 -13.40 14.99
C VAL A 2 -4.72 -14.81 14.79
N GLU A 3 -5.61 -15.01 13.82
CA GLU A 3 -6.19 -16.32 13.52
C GLU A 3 -5.41 -17.08 12.46
N ALA A 4 -4.86 -16.37 11.47
CA ALA A 4 -4.13 -17.00 10.38
C ALA A 4 -3.07 -16.06 9.82
N VAL A 5 -2.00 -16.66 9.32
CA VAL A 5 -0.94 -15.96 8.57
C VAL A 5 -0.63 -16.80 7.35
N GLU A 6 -0.64 -16.18 6.18
CA GLU A 6 -0.35 -16.84 4.91
C GLU A 6 0.69 -16.04 4.13
N LYS A 7 1.69 -16.72 3.62
CA LYS A 7 2.67 -16.13 2.71
C LYS A 7 2.20 -16.33 1.28
N CYS A 8 1.86 -15.24 0.61
CA CYS A 8 1.32 -15.27 -0.76
C CYS A 8 2.39 -15.15 -1.85
N GLY A 9 3.59 -14.77 -1.46
CA GLY A 9 4.74 -14.58 -2.34
C GLY A 9 5.96 -14.16 -1.55
N PRO A 10 7.09 -13.85 -2.21
CA PRO A 10 8.31 -13.46 -1.49
C PRO A 10 8.13 -12.23 -0.61
N ASN A 11 7.28 -11.30 -1.04
CA ASN A 11 7.11 -9.99 -0.41
C ASN A 11 5.65 -9.66 -0.12
N VAL A 12 4.77 -10.64 -0.08
CA VAL A 12 3.35 -10.46 0.21
C VAL A 12 2.90 -11.46 1.24
N MET A 13 2.33 -10.97 2.33
CA MET A 13 1.77 -11.79 3.39
C MET A 13 0.35 -11.32 3.74
N VAL A 14 -0.45 -12.24 4.19
CA VAL A 14 -1.81 -11.96 4.66
C VAL A 14 -1.92 -12.38 6.12
N TRP A 15 -2.47 -11.47 6.94
CA TRP A 15 -2.85 -11.78 8.31
C TRP A 15 -4.35 -11.68 8.45
N GLN A 16 -4.95 -12.64 9.12
CA GLN A 16 -6.33 -12.55 9.54
C GLN A 16 -6.36 -12.33 11.05
N VAL A 17 -6.96 -11.22 11.46
CA VAL A 17 -6.93 -10.75 12.85
C VAL A 17 -8.36 -10.47 13.29
N VAL A 18 -8.70 -10.88 14.49
CA VAL A 18 -9.99 -10.57 15.11
C VAL A 18 -9.77 -9.63 16.29
N THR A 19 -10.47 -8.50 16.27
CA THR A 19 -10.51 -7.54 17.37
C THR A 19 -11.97 -7.24 17.69
N GLY A 20 -12.44 -7.67 18.90
CA GLY A 20 -13.85 -7.59 19.22
C GLY A 20 -14.70 -8.38 18.23
N GLU A 21 -15.66 -7.72 17.60
CA GLU A 21 -16.54 -8.33 16.59
C GLU A 21 -16.03 -8.14 15.16
N THR A 22 -14.90 -7.46 15.00
CA THR A 22 -14.36 -7.14 13.68
C THR A 22 -13.29 -8.14 13.29
N ARG A 23 -13.47 -8.70 12.09
CA ARG A 23 -12.45 -9.53 11.47
C ARG A 23 -11.73 -8.71 10.42
N TRP A 24 -10.43 -8.63 10.56
CA TRP A 24 -9.54 -7.92 9.65
C TRP A 24 -8.81 -8.89 8.74
N TYR A 25 -8.75 -8.53 7.47
CA TYR A 25 -7.92 -9.18 6.47
C TYR A 25 -6.85 -8.19 6.03
N ILE A 26 -5.62 -8.42 6.47
CA ILE A 26 -4.53 -7.46 6.30
C ILE A 26 -3.54 -8.02 5.30
N VAL A 27 -3.38 -7.32 4.19
CA VAL A 27 -2.37 -7.65 3.17
C VAL A 27 -1.16 -6.76 3.40
N GLY A 28 -0.05 -7.38 3.80
CA GLY A 28 1.24 -6.71 3.94
C GLY A 28 2.08 -6.94 2.70
N ALA A 29 2.60 -5.87 2.12
CA ALA A 29 3.37 -5.96 0.88
C ALA A 29 4.60 -5.05 0.88
N TYR A 30 5.68 -5.57 0.34
CA TYR A 30 6.82 -4.79 -0.09
C TYR A 30 6.95 -4.92 -1.61
N ILE A 31 6.92 -3.81 -2.32
CA ILE A 31 7.07 -3.79 -3.78
C ILE A 31 8.37 -3.09 -4.12
N ALA A 32 9.35 -3.86 -4.60
CA ALA A 32 10.59 -3.28 -5.08
C ALA A 32 10.32 -2.40 -6.31
N PRO A 33 11.08 -1.30 -6.49
CA PRO A 33 10.84 -0.38 -7.61
C PRO A 33 10.90 -1.02 -9.00
N ALA A 34 11.66 -2.10 -9.14
CA ALA A 34 11.82 -2.81 -10.41
C ALA A 34 10.92 -4.04 -10.56
N ASP A 35 10.11 -4.37 -9.54
CA ASP A 35 9.26 -5.55 -9.56
C ASP A 35 7.91 -5.22 -10.20
N GLU A 36 7.75 -5.65 -11.45
CA GLU A 36 6.52 -5.41 -12.20
C GLU A 36 5.41 -6.42 -11.87
N GLY A 37 5.76 -7.57 -11.31
CA GLY A 37 4.80 -8.64 -11.02
C GLY A 37 4.21 -8.61 -9.61
N ALA A 38 4.77 -7.81 -8.71
CA ALA A 38 4.37 -7.84 -7.30
C ALA A 38 2.93 -7.37 -7.08
N MET A 39 2.45 -6.38 -7.83
CA MET A 39 1.07 -5.90 -7.70
C MET A 39 0.03 -6.96 -8.10
N GLU A 40 0.33 -7.80 -9.06
CA GLU A 40 -0.56 -8.91 -9.40
C GLU A 40 -0.78 -9.83 -8.19
N THR A 41 0.29 -10.15 -7.46
CA THR A 41 0.20 -10.95 -6.23
C THR A 41 -0.62 -10.25 -5.16
N VAL A 42 -0.43 -8.94 -4.99
CA VAL A 42 -1.21 -8.13 -4.05
C VAL A 42 -2.69 -8.15 -4.40
N VAL A 43 -3.03 -7.90 -5.65
CA VAL A 43 -4.44 -7.89 -6.11
C VAL A 43 -5.09 -9.26 -5.93
N LYS A 44 -4.38 -10.33 -6.26
CA LYS A 44 -4.88 -11.70 -6.02
C LYS A 44 -5.13 -11.96 -4.54
N ALA A 45 -4.24 -11.52 -3.67
CA ALA A 45 -4.42 -11.64 -2.22
C ALA A 45 -5.66 -10.86 -1.75
N ILE A 46 -5.84 -9.62 -2.21
CA ILE A 46 -7.00 -8.79 -1.89
C ILE A 46 -8.30 -9.49 -2.29
N ARG A 47 -8.35 -10.07 -3.48
CA ARG A 47 -9.56 -10.75 -4.00
C ARG A 47 -9.92 -12.03 -3.28
N ARG A 48 -8.99 -12.58 -2.49
CA ARG A 48 -9.23 -13.76 -1.66
C ARG A 48 -9.80 -13.42 -0.30
N ARG A 49 -10.06 -12.16 -0.02
CA ARG A 49 -10.65 -11.73 1.24
C ARG A 49 -11.99 -12.44 1.49
N PRO A 50 -12.17 -13.03 2.69
CA PRO A 50 -13.45 -13.64 3.06
C PRO A 50 -14.57 -12.60 3.12
N PRO A 51 -15.82 -12.97 2.77
CA PRO A 51 -16.96 -12.09 2.94
C PRO A 51 -17.09 -11.63 4.40
N GLY A 52 -17.39 -10.35 4.59
CA GLY A 52 -17.56 -9.76 5.91
C GLY A 52 -16.29 -9.34 6.62
N ALA A 53 -15.11 -9.65 6.08
CA ALA A 53 -13.86 -9.17 6.64
C ALA A 53 -13.54 -7.75 6.14
N GLU A 54 -13.02 -6.93 7.05
CA GLU A 54 -12.50 -5.61 6.71
C GLU A 54 -11.13 -5.75 6.07
N LEU A 55 -10.87 -4.98 5.03
CA LEU A 55 -9.62 -5.03 4.27
C LEU A 55 -8.69 -3.89 4.67
N MET A 56 -7.43 -4.25 4.90
CA MET A 56 -6.34 -3.29 5.05
C MET A 56 -5.15 -3.75 4.21
N VAL A 57 -4.56 -2.82 3.50
CA VAL A 57 -3.28 -3.05 2.80
C VAL A 57 -2.23 -2.16 3.44
N ALA A 58 -1.13 -2.74 3.85
CA ALA A 58 -0.06 -2.04 4.54
C ALA A 58 1.30 -2.46 3.98
N GLY A 59 2.27 -1.58 4.08
CA GLY A 59 3.64 -1.88 3.67
C GLY A 59 4.27 -0.76 2.86
N ASP A 60 5.30 -1.11 2.12
CA ASP A 60 6.03 -0.18 1.26
C ASP A 60 5.80 -0.54 -0.20
N LEU A 61 5.03 0.27 -0.89
CA LEU A 61 4.71 0.08 -2.29
C LEU A 61 5.71 0.78 -3.24
N ASN A 62 6.62 1.57 -2.68
CA ASN A 62 7.55 2.40 -3.45
C ASN A 62 6.84 3.25 -4.51
N ALA A 63 5.67 3.78 -4.15
CA ALA A 63 4.85 4.63 -5.01
C ALA A 63 4.04 5.61 -4.17
N ASP A 64 3.90 6.82 -4.64
CA ASP A 64 2.96 7.77 -4.05
C ASP A 64 1.59 7.59 -4.71
N ILE A 65 0.66 6.98 -3.99
CA ILE A 65 -0.68 6.71 -4.50
C ILE A 65 -1.62 7.91 -4.44
N LEU A 66 -1.29 8.94 -3.67
CA LEU A 66 -2.08 10.17 -3.62
C LEU A 66 -1.75 11.12 -4.77
N ALA A 67 -0.50 11.13 -5.20
CA ALA A 67 -0.02 11.93 -6.29
C ALA A 67 0.92 11.08 -7.17
N PRO A 68 0.37 10.10 -7.89
CA PRO A 68 1.21 9.17 -8.63
C PRO A 68 1.94 9.87 -9.77
N GLU A 69 3.23 9.64 -9.84
CA GLU A 69 4.09 10.12 -10.91
C GLU A 69 4.65 8.93 -11.68
N GLY A 70 4.37 8.93 -12.98
CA GLY A 70 4.83 7.87 -13.87
C GLY A 70 3.89 6.68 -13.95
N ARG A 71 4.08 5.90 -14.99
CA ARG A 71 3.19 4.78 -15.35
C ARG A 71 3.05 3.75 -14.25
N ARG A 72 4.15 3.42 -13.59
CA ARG A 72 4.16 2.41 -12.53
C ARG A 72 3.31 2.85 -11.33
N ALA A 73 3.53 4.07 -10.84
CA ALA A 73 2.77 4.59 -9.70
C ALA A 73 1.29 4.76 -10.04
N GLU A 74 0.98 5.23 -11.24
CA GLU A 74 -0.40 5.35 -11.72
C GLU A 74 -1.09 3.99 -11.80
N SER A 75 -0.39 2.96 -12.28
CA SER A 75 -0.91 1.60 -12.36
C SER A 75 -1.21 1.04 -10.96
N ILE A 76 -0.30 1.22 -10.01
CA ILE A 76 -0.50 0.78 -8.62
C ILE A 76 -1.70 1.51 -7.99
N ALA A 77 -1.77 2.81 -8.14
CA ALA A 77 -2.88 3.61 -7.61
C ALA A 77 -4.22 3.17 -8.22
N THR A 78 -4.26 2.91 -9.52
CA THR A 78 -5.45 2.43 -10.22
C THR A 78 -5.87 1.06 -9.73
N ASP A 79 -4.95 0.13 -9.56
CA ASP A 79 -5.24 -1.22 -9.07
C ASP A 79 -5.86 -1.18 -7.67
N LEU A 80 -5.29 -0.37 -6.78
CA LEU A 80 -5.82 -0.24 -5.42
C LEU A 80 -7.20 0.44 -5.40
N ALA A 81 -7.39 1.50 -6.19
CA ALA A 81 -8.68 2.17 -6.30
C ALA A 81 -9.76 1.26 -6.89
N THR A 82 -9.41 0.43 -7.87
CA THR A 82 -10.32 -0.57 -8.45
C THR A 82 -10.80 -1.57 -7.42
N GLU A 83 -9.96 -1.92 -6.45
CA GLU A 83 -10.34 -2.80 -5.34
C GLU A 83 -11.04 -2.06 -4.19
N GLY A 84 -11.37 -0.79 -4.37
CA GLY A 84 -12.11 0.01 -3.37
C GLY A 84 -11.26 0.56 -2.23
N LEU A 85 -9.94 0.57 -2.39
CA LEU A 85 -9.03 1.05 -1.35
C LEU A 85 -8.75 2.55 -1.48
N GLU A 86 -8.59 3.19 -0.34
CA GLU A 86 -8.21 4.59 -0.20
C GLU A 86 -6.96 4.70 0.67
N ASP A 87 -6.13 5.70 0.39
CA ASP A 87 -4.98 6.00 1.26
C ASP A 87 -5.46 6.62 2.57
N MET A 88 -5.23 5.95 3.67
CA MET A 88 -5.67 6.43 4.99
C MET A 88 -5.06 7.78 5.36
N ALA A 89 -3.86 8.09 4.91
CA ALA A 89 -3.25 9.38 5.16
C ALA A 89 -4.10 10.54 4.62
N GLN A 90 -4.86 10.29 3.56
CA GLN A 90 -5.78 11.28 2.99
C GLN A 90 -6.84 11.74 4.00
N HIS A 91 -7.31 10.85 4.85
CA HIS A 91 -8.35 11.12 5.85
C HIS A 91 -7.80 11.80 7.10
N PHE A 92 -6.56 11.55 7.45
CA PHE A 92 -5.96 12.01 8.70
C PHE A 92 -5.05 13.24 8.55
N MET A 93 -4.72 13.63 7.31
CA MET A 93 -3.90 14.82 7.10
C MET A 93 -4.71 16.09 7.26
N PRO A 94 -4.17 17.09 7.98
CA PRO A 94 -4.74 18.42 7.98
C PRO A 94 -4.76 19.00 6.57
N ARG A 95 -5.86 19.66 6.23
CA ARG A 95 -6.03 20.27 4.92
C ARG A 95 -4.90 21.26 4.63
N GLY A 96 -4.26 21.14 3.47
CA GLY A 96 -3.16 22.01 3.07
C GLY A 96 -1.80 21.68 3.70
N ARG A 97 -1.71 20.65 4.53
CA ARG A 97 -0.47 20.27 5.22
C ARG A 97 0.06 18.89 4.82
N ARG A 98 -0.10 18.53 3.56
CA ARG A 98 0.39 17.22 3.04
C ARG A 98 1.86 16.95 3.37
N TRP A 99 2.68 17.97 3.41
CA TRP A 99 4.12 17.87 3.61
C TRP A 99 4.56 17.93 5.07
N CYS A 100 3.65 18.32 5.96
CA CYS A 100 3.95 18.48 7.38
C CYS A 100 3.57 17.24 8.20
N TRP A 101 2.87 16.31 7.60
CA TRP A 101 2.51 15.07 8.25
C TRP A 101 3.67 14.09 8.23
N ASP A 102 3.63 13.09 9.10
CA ASP A 102 4.66 12.05 9.19
C ASP A 102 4.69 11.17 7.94
N ARG A 103 5.05 11.76 6.86
CA ARG A 103 5.28 11.10 5.58
C ARG A 103 6.77 10.92 5.41
N ARG A 104 7.16 9.73 5.15
CA ARG A 104 8.52 9.44 4.77
C ARG A 104 8.73 9.82 3.31
N THR A 105 9.19 11.03 3.12
CA THR A 105 9.64 11.49 1.82
C THR A 105 11.15 11.62 1.84
N TRP A 106 11.77 11.30 0.73
CA TRP A 106 13.18 11.57 0.56
C TRP A 106 13.43 12.26 -0.78
N GLU A 107 14.44 13.06 -0.79
CA GLU A 107 14.92 13.75 -1.97
C GLU A 107 16.41 13.48 -2.13
N MET A 108 16.82 13.10 -3.32
CA MET A 108 18.22 12.81 -3.62
C MET A 108 18.59 13.51 -4.92
N ARG A 109 19.75 14.13 -4.90
CA ARG A 109 20.36 14.68 -6.11
C ARG A 109 21.34 13.66 -6.68
N ARG A 110 21.11 13.27 -7.91
CA ARG A 110 21.95 12.34 -8.63
C ARG A 110 22.25 12.90 -10.02
N LYS A 111 23.53 13.12 -10.34
CA LYS A 111 23.96 13.65 -11.67
C LYS A 111 23.19 14.91 -12.08
N GLY A 112 22.98 15.84 -11.15
CA GLY A 112 22.27 17.07 -11.40
C GLY A 112 20.75 16.96 -11.45
N GLN A 113 20.19 15.77 -11.31
CA GLN A 113 18.75 15.55 -11.21
C GLN A 113 18.32 15.43 -9.75
N VAL A 114 17.10 15.90 -9.48
CA VAL A 114 16.46 15.73 -8.17
C VAL A 114 15.49 14.57 -8.25
N VAL A 115 15.70 13.58 -7.39
CA VAL A 115 14.82 12.41 -7.27
C VAL A 115 14.12 12.49 -5.92
N ARG A 116 12.81 12.35 -5.93
CA ARG A 116 11.97 12.36 -4.72
C ARG A 116 11.15 11.10 -4.66
N SER A 117 10.95 10.59 -3.47
CA SER A 117 10.07 9.47 -3.21
C SER A 117 9.38 9.61 -1.87
N ARG A 118 8.24 8.97 -1.75
CA ARG A 118 7.53 8.80 -0.49
C ARG A 118 7.37 7.32 -0.22
N THR A 119 7.71 6.92 1.00
CA THR A 119 7.42 5.57 1.49
C THR A 119 6.18 5.60 2.37
N ASP A 120 5.34 4.62 2.21
CA ASP A 120 4.11 4.45 2.99
C ASP A 120 4.28 3.43 4.11
#